data_b9eb9bb4d9e61cee4f8314dfe33bdc62
#
_entry.id   b9eb9bb4d9e61cee4f8314dfe33bdc62
#
_cell.length_a   1.000
_cell.length_b   1.000
_cell.length_c   1.000
_cell.angle_alpha   90.00
_cell.angle_beta   90.00
_cell.angle_gamma   90.00
#
_symmetry.space_group_name_H-M   'P 1'
#
loop_
_entity.id
_entity.type
_entity.pdbx_description
1 polymer ?
#
loop_
_entity_poly.entity_id
_entity_poly.type
_entity_poly.pdbx_seq_one_letter_code
_entity_poly.pdbx_strand_id
1 'polypeptide(L)'
;RVPSVSEDTQIFDSLTVEIYDVYEVSVSADGKVYKKSVSGGSVEDAVAALGIELSDEDYTTPERNEKLSDGMEITVHRVELKERVEEEAIPYETEYTYSDEMYKNRSKVVRDGKNGTKELVYTEKYVDGVLADSALTDERVKTDAVSRIVKVGTKAKPLPKTLPTSAPMGEL
;
A
#
# COMPACT_ATOMS: atom_id res chain seq x y z
N ARG A 1 40.70 16.76 -21.50
CA ARG A 1 40.46 18.08 -20.92
C ARG A 1 40.16 19.08 -22.02
N VAL A 2 39.10 19.82 -21.88
CA VAL A 2 38.66 20.81 -22.88
C VAL A 2 38.81 22.21 -22.29
N PRO A 3 39.45 23.15 -22.99
CA PRO A 3 39.52 24.52 -22.49
C PRO A 3 38.19 25.23 -22.63
N SER A 4 37.92 26.19 -21.76
CA SER A 4 36.71 27.02 -21.78
C SER A 4 36.65 28.03 -22.95
N VAL A 5 37.73 28.19 -23.67
CA VAL A 5 37.86 29.05 -24.85
C VAL A 5 38.38 28.27 -26.06
N SER A 6 38.08 28.73 -27.28
CA SER A 6 38.59 28.10 -28.49
C SER A 6 40.10 28.30 -28.64
N GLU A 7 40.79 27.41 -29.36
CA GLU A 7 42.23 27.48 -29.64
C GLU A 7 42.63 28.77 -30.38
N ASP A 8 41.70 29.37 -31.14
CA ASP A 8 41.93 30.61 -31.89
C ASP A 8 41.63 31.89 -31.12
N THR A 9 41.26 31.78 -29.81
CA THR A 9 40.97 32.97 -29.01
C THR A 9 42.25 33.76 -28.72
N GLN A 10 42.30 35.08 -29.09
CA GLN A 10 43.40 35.92 -28.74
C GLN A 10 43.46 36.12 -27.23
N ILE A 11 44.62 35.83 -26.64
CA ILE A 11 44.87 35.95 -25.21
C ILE A 11 45.26 37.40 -24.89
N PHE A 12 44.43 38.08 -24.10
CA PHE A 12 44.71 39.39 -23.51
C PHE A 12 45.16 39.23 -22.04
N ASP A 13 45.77 40.24 -21.47
CA ASP A 13 46.47 40.24 -20.17
C ASP A 13 45.64 39.77 -18.94
N SER A 14 44.37 39.51 -19.07
CA SER A 14 43.45 39.02 -18.00
C SER A 14 42.56 37.86 -18.40
N LEU A 15 42.95 37.05 -19.42
CA LEU A 15 42.18 35.87 -19.81
C LEU A 15 42.39 34.72 -18.83
N THR A 16 41.34 34.32 -18.15
CA THR A 16 41.31 33.10 -17.34
C THR A 16 40.84 31.93 -18.21
N VAL A 17 41.69 30.94 -18.38
CA VAL A 17 41.36 29.69 -19.09
C VAL A 17 41.06 28.61 -18.05
N GLU A 18 39.81 28.19 -17.98
CA GLU A 18 39.41 27.06 -17.15
C GLU A 18 39.47 25.75 -17.96
N ILE A 19 40.05 24.70 -17.37
CA ILE A 19 40.20 23.41 -18.01
C ILE A 19 39.35 22.41 -17.25
N TYR A 20 38.36 21.84 -17.92
CA TYR A 20 37.49 20.81 -17.36
C TYR A 20 37.84 19.44 -17.90
N ASP A 21 37.72 18.44 -17.03
CA ASP A 21 37.72 17.05 -17.48
C ASP A 21 36.37 16.76 -18.14
N VAL A 22 36.39 16.13 -19.32
CA VAL A 22 35.18 15.71 -20.05
C VAL A 22 35.09 14.21 -19.98
N TYR A 23 33.93 13.72 -19.60
CA TYR A 23 33.62 12.30 -19.47
C TYR A 23 32.55 11.90 -20.48
N GLU A 24 32.71 10.76 -21.13
CA GLU A 24 31.66 10.13 -21.92
C GLU A 24 30.79 9.28 -20.98
N VAL A 25 29.50 9.57 -20.92
CA VAL A 25 28.54 8.84 -20.11
C VAL A 25 27.42 8.28 -20.95
N SER A 26 26.89 7.13 -20.51
CA SER A 26 25.73 6.49 -21.10
C SER A 26 24.59 6.50 -20.07
N VAL A 27 23.46 7.13 -20.40
CA VAL A 27 22.30 7.22 -19.53
C VAL A 27 21.14 6.42 -20.12
N SER A 28 20.66 5.42 -19.37
CA SER A 28 19.45 4.64 -19.67
C SER A 28 18.27 5.21 -18.90
N ALA A 29 17.26 5.71 -19.61
CA ALA A 29 16.03 6.25 -19.02
C ALA A 29 14.83 5.97 -19.93
N ASP A 30 13.71 5.60 -19.37
CA ASP A 30 12.42 5.40 -20.08
C ASP A 30 12.55 4.47 -21.30
N GLY A 31 13.35 3.41 -21.17
CA GLY A 31 13.62 2.42 -22.25
C GLY A 31 14.51 2.94 -23.38
N LYS A 32 15.17 4.08 -23.22
CA LYS A 32 16.11 4.68 -24.19
C LYS A 32 17.49 4.82 -23.60
N VAL A 33 18.51 4.73 -24.44
CA VAL A 33 19.91 4.95 -24.06
C VAL A 33 20.42 6.21 -24.74
N TYR A 34 20.93 7.12 -23.93
CA TYR A 34 21.53 8.40 -24.36
C TYR A 34 23.03 8.36 -24.09
N LYS A 35 23.82 8.82 -25.05
CA LYS A 35 25.27 9.01 -24.85
C LYS A 35 25.59 10.50 -24.95
N LYS A 36 26.37 11.00 -24.02
CA LYS A 36 26.75 12.42 -23.98
C LYS A 36 28.12 12.60 -23.34
N SER A 37 28.86 13.58 -23.87
CA SER A 37 30.07 14.07 -23.22
C SER A 37 29.69 15.20 -22.27
N VAL A 38 30.06 15.10 -21.00
CA VAL A 38 29.75 16.06 -19.93
C VAL A 38 31.04 16.52 -19.28
N SER A 39 31.12 17.82 -19.03
CA SER A 39 32.31 18.45 -18.39
C SER A 39 32.19 18.43 -16.87
N GLY A 40 32.65 17.34 -16.24
CA GLY A 40 32.64 17.21 -14.78
C GLY A 40 31.24 17.03 -14.18
N GLY A 41 31.16 17.09 -12.86
CA GLY A 41 29.90 17.06 -12.11
C GLY A 41 29.56 15.71 -11.51
N SER A 42 28.27 15.56 -11.22
CA SER A 42 27.65 14.35 -10.64
C SER A 42 26.79 13.61 -11.64
N VAL A 43 26.29 12.43 -11.26
CA VAL A 43 25.29 11.66 -12.00
C VAL A 43 24.06 12.54 -12.30
N GLU A 44 23.60 13.30 -11.31
CA GLU A 44 22.46 14.23 -11.46
C GLU A 44 22.70 15.28 -12.54
N ASP A 45 23.92 15.87 -12.58
CA ASP A 45 24.29 16.85 -13.60
C ASP A 45 24.27 16.23 -15.00
N ALA A 46 24.73 15.00 -15.16
CA ALA A 46 24.68 14.27 -16.43
C ALA A 46 23.26 14.00 -16.90
N VAL A 47 22.37 13.60 -16.00
CA VAL A 47 20.95 13.34 -16.28
C VAL A 47 20.25 14.63 -16.67
N ALA A 48 20.46 15.71 -15.90
CA ALA A 48 19.92 17.04 -16.19
C ALA A 48 20.42 17.61 -17.53
N ALA A 49 21.69 17.39 -17.86
CA ALA A 49 22.28 17.83 -19.14
C ALA A 49 21.62 17.17 -20.36
N LEU A 50 20.96 16.05 -20.18
CA LEU A 50 20.16 15.35 -21.21
C LEU A 50 18.71 15.83 -21.28
N GLY A 51 18.31 16.75 -20.39
CA GLY A 51 16.93 17.22 -20.25
C GLY A 51 15.99 16.17 -19.63
N ILE A 52 16.54 15.22 -18.87
CA ILE A 52 15.77 14.21 -18.15
C ILE A 52 15.47 14.78 -16.75
N GLU A 53 14.21 15.06 -16.49
CA GLU A 53 13.74 15.49 -15.18
C GLU A 53 13.52 14.28 -14.28
N LEU A 54 13.98 14.34 -13.03
CA LEU A 54 13.78 13.36 -12.00
C LEU A 54 12.78 13.88 -10.98
N SER A 55 11.80 13.06 -10.60
CA SER A 55 10.96 13.35 -9.45
C SER A 55 11.72 13.10 -8.14
N ASP A 56 11.12 13.51 -7.01
CA ASP A 56 11.73 13.31 -5.68
C ASP A 56 11.89 11.81 -5.33
N GLU A 57 10.99 10.98 -5.82
CA GLU A 57 10.98 9.53 -5.58
C GLU A 57 11.85 8.73 -6.56
N ASP A 58 12.14 9.29 -7.76
CA ASP A 58 13.00 8.64 -8.74
C ASP A 58 14.42 8.48 -8.18
N TYR A 59 15.13 7.47 -8.63
CA TYR A 59 16.52 7.28 -8.23
C TYR A 59 17.38 6.83 -9.42
N THR A 60 18.70 6.93 -9.25
CA THR A 60 19.65 6.52 -10.28
C THR A 60 20.59 5.45 -9.74
N THR A 61 21.11 4.65 -10.64
CA THR A 61 22.21 3.74 -10.39
C THR A 61 23.34 4.08 -11.38
N PRO A 62 24.49 4.59 -10.92
CA PRO A 62 24.91 4.95 -9.55
C PRO A 62 24.07 6.08 -8.92
N GLU A 63 24.31 6.40 -7.63
CA GLU A 63 23.55 7.43 -6.91
C GLU A 63 23.70 8.82 -7.54
N ARG A 64 22.67 9.68 -7.38
CA ARG A 64 22.60 11.03 -7.98
C ARG A 64 23.82 11.90 -7.68
N ASN A 65 24.37 11.78 -6.47
CA ASN A 65 25.51 12.59 -5.98
C ASN A 65 26.88 12.00 -6.33
N GLU A 66 26.93 10.82 -6.96
CA GLU A 66 28.19 10.20 -7.34
C GLU A 66 28.89 10.99 -8.45
N LYS A 67 30.21 11.12 -8.33
CA LYS A 67 31.03 11.86 -9.32
C LYS A 67 31.15 11.06 -10.61
N LEU A 68 31.05 11.77 -11.72
CA LEU A 68 31.21 11.20 -13.05
C LEU A 68 32.61 10.62 -13.27
N SER A 69 32.67 9.53 -13.98
CA SER A 69 33.87 8.92 -14.50
C SER A 69 33.67 8.57 -15.98
N ASP A 70 34.78 8.44 -16.71
CA ASP A 70 34.72 8.14 -18.13
C ASP A 70 34.16 6.72 -18.37
N GLY A 71 33.24 6.63 -19.34
CA GLY A 71 32.53 5.38 -19.64
C GLY A 71 31.43 4.98 -18.63
N MET A 72 31.07 5.86 -17.68
CA MET A 72 30.06 5.56 -16.67
C MET A 72 28.71 5.25 -17.32
N GLU A 73 28.10 4.14 -16.87
CA GLU A 73 26.73 3.76 -17.22
C GLU A 73 25.79 4.17 -16.09
N ILE A 74 24.81 5.00 -16.42
CA ILE A 74 23.80 5.50 -15.49
C ILE A 74 22.44 4.94 -15.88
N THR A 75 21.71 4.42 -14.92
CA THR A 75 20.32 3.97 -15.11
C THR A 75 19.41 4.85 -14.25
N VAL A 76 18.40 5.41 -14.87
CA VAL A 76 17.32 6.15 -14.18
C VAL A 76 16.19 5.17 -13.89
N HIS A 77 15.77 5.09 -12.65
CA HIS A 77 14.62 4.29 -12.19
C HIS A 77 13.45 5.21 -11.88
N ARG A 78 12.34 4.99 -12.56
CA ARG A 78 11.10 5.74 -12.35
C ARG A 78 10.30 5.14 -11.22
N VAL A 79 9.90 5.96 -10.26
CA VAL A 79 9.07 5.54 -9.13
C VAL A 79 7.71 6.21 -9.20
N GLU A 80 6.67 5.40 -9.24
CA GLU A 80 5.27 5.84 -9.16
C GLU A 80 4.61 5.30 -7.90
N LEU A 81 3.91 6.18 -7.17
CA LEU A 81 3.06 5.80 -6.06
C LEU A 81 1.61 5.84 -6.53
N LYS A 82 0.88 4.74 -6.32
CA LYS A 82 -0.55 4.62 -6.65
C LYS A 82 -1.34 4.20 -5.43
N GLU A 83 -2.54 4.75 -5.30
CA GLU A 83 -3.49 4.28 -4.29
C GLU A 83 -4.41 3.21 -4.87
N ARG A 84 -4.58 2.12 -4.12
CA ARG A 84 -5.56 1.07 -4.40
C ARG A 84 -6.49 0.93 -3.22
N VAL A 85 -7.79 1.04 -3.49
CA VAL A 85 -8.82 0.91 -2.46
C VAL A 85 -9.53 -0.42 -2.62
N GLU A 86 -9.65 -1.17 -1.52
CA GLU A 86 -10.43 -2.39 -1.43
C GLU A 86 -11.55 -2.24 -0.40
N GLU A 87 -12.72 -2.79 -0.69
CA GLU A 87 -13.80 -2.89 0.28
C GLU A 87 -13.78 -4.26 0.95
N GLU A 88 -13.79 -4.27 2.28
CA GLU A 88 -13.87 -5.47 3.10
C GLU A 88 -15.12 -5.43 3.98
N ALA A 89 -15.80 -6.58 4.10
CA ALA A 89 -16.97 -6.70 4.97
C ALA A 89 -16.54 -6.83 6.43
N ILE A 90 -17.18 -6.04 7.31
CA ILE A 90 -17.08 -6.18 8.76
C ILE A 90 -18.19 -7.15 9.19
N PRO A 91 -17.89 -8.36 9.66
CA PRO A 91 -18.92 -9.31 10.06
C PRO A 91 -19.69 -8.79 11.26
N TYR A 92 -21.02 -9.02 11.24
CA TYR A 92 -21.85 -8.70 12.40
C TYR A 92 -21.65 -9.71 13.52
N GLU A 93 -21.83 -9.26 14.77
CA GLU A 93 -21.85 -10.09 15.96
C GLU A 93 -23.27 -10.55 16.28
N THR A 94 -23.40 -11.66 17.06
CA THR A 94 -24.69 -12.12 17.58
C THR A 94 -24.76 -11.87 19.07
N GLU A 95 -25.71 -11.04 19.46
CA GLU A 95 -26.04 -10.74 20.85
C GLU A 95 -27.21 -11.61 21.32
N TYR A 96 -27.12 -12.12 22.54
CA TYR A 96 -28.15 -12.93 23.15
C TYR A 96 -28.84 -12.17 24.27
N THR A 97 -30.19 -12.09 24.20
CA THR A 97 -31.03 -11.58 25.26
C THR A 97 -31.83 -12.72 25.87
N TYR A 98 -32.11 -12.68 27.16
CA TYR A 98 -32.78 -13.75 27.89
C TYR A 98 -34.20 -13.33 28.28
N SER A 99 -35.15 -14.29 28.23
CA SER A 99 -36.56 -14.03 28.55
C SER A 99 -37.17 -15.19 29.30
N ASP A 100 -37.83 -14.88 30.40
CA ASP A 100 -38.61 -15.81 31.20
C ASP A 100 -40.02 -16.09 30.66
N GLU A 101 -40.42 -15.35 29.63
CA GLU A 101 -41.68 -15.60 28.92
C GLU A 101 -41.58 -16.80 27.98
N MET A 102 -40.37 -17.14 27.54
CA MET A 102 -40.11 -18.28 26.63
C MET A 102 -39.54 -19.49 27.37
N TYR A 103 -39.97 -20.66 27.02
CA TYR A 103 -39.42 -21.89 27.57
C TYR A 103 -37.94 -22.10 27.20
N LYS A 104 -37.17 -22.71 28.10
CA LYS A 104 -35.81 -23.20 27.83
C LYS A 104 -35.79 -24.02 26.55
N ASN A 105 -34.68 -23.91 25.79
CA ASN A 105 -34.49 -24.54 24.48
C ASN A 105 -35.34 -23.93 23.34
N ARG A 106 -35.95 -22.77 23.56
CA ARG A 106 -36.56 -21.95 22.52
C ARG A 106 -35.74 -20.70 22.33
N SER A 107 -35.55 -20.33 21.07
CA SER A 107 -34.95 -19.05 20.71
C SER A 107 -35.70 -18.38 19.55
N LYS A 108 -35.67 -17.09 19.49
CA LYS A 108 -36.28 -16.32 18.41
C LYS A 108 -35.32 -15.19 17.99
N VAL A 109 -35.10 -15.06 16.70
CA VAL A 109 -34.39 -13.90 16.15
C VAL A 109 -35.29 -12.69 16.30
N VAL A 110 -34.81 -11.66 16.97
CA VAL A 110 -35.51 -10.39 17.20
C VAL A 110 -35.09 -9.37 16.15
N ARG A 111 -33.81 -9.36 15.79
CA ARG A 111 -33.23 -8.53 14.74
C ARG A 111 -32.19 -9.34 13.99
N ASP A 112 -32.25 -9.32 12.67
CA ASP A 112 -31.22 -9.90 11.83
C ASP A 112 -29.96 -9.02 11.84
N GLY A 113 -28.80 -9.66 11.80
CA GLY A 113 -27.52 -8.98 11.65
C GLY A 113 -27.31 -8.48 10.23
N LYS A 114 -26.53 -7.43 10.10
CA LYS A 114 -26.09 -6.92 8.82
C LYS A 114 -24.60 -6.61 8.90
N ASN A 115 -23.83 -7.12 7.95
CA ASN A 115 -22.40 -6.77 7.87
C ASN A 115 -22.22 -5.29 7.61
N GLY A 116 -21.21 -4.72 8.23
CA GLY A 116 -20.66 -3.42 7.88
C GLY A 116 -19.72 -3.54 6.68
N THR A 117 -19.14 -2.42 6.31
CA THR A 117 -18.13 -2.33 5.24
C THR A 117 -17.03 -1.39 5.68
N LYS A 118 -15.79 -1.76 5.44
CA LYS A 118 -14.63 -0.89 5.60
C LYS A 118 -13.88 -0.79 4.27
N GLU A 119 -13.23 0.34 4.07
CA GLU A 119 -12.30 0.57 2.97
C GLU A 119 -10.87 0.43 3.50
N LEU A 120 -10.08 -0.35 2.79
CA LEU A 120 -8.64 -0.53 3.00
C LEU A 120 -7.94 0.23 1.89
N VAL A 121 -7.11 1.20 2.25
CA VAL A 121 -6.34 2.00 1.30
C VAL A 121 -4.91 1.52 1.31
N TYR A 122 -4.45 1.03 0.17
CA TYR A 122 -3.07 0.59 -0.04
C TYR A 122 -2.33 1.63 -0.85
N THR A 123 -1.11 1.95 -0.43
CA THR A 123 -0.15 2.65 -1.26
C THR A 123 0.76 1.62 -1.93
N GLU A 124 0.73 1.59 -3.24
CA GLU A 124 1.52 0.71 -4.09
C GLU A 124 2.67 1.50 -4.72
N LYS A 125 3.89 1.01 -4.54
CA LYS A 125 5.10 1.58 -5.13
C LYS A 125 5.49 0.77 -6.37
N TYR A 126 5.51 1.43 -7.50
CA TYR A 126 5.99 0.86 -8.75
C TYR A 126 7.37 1.41 -9.08
N VAL A 127 8.28 0.54 -9.52
CA VAL A 127 9.59 0.90 -10.03
C VAL A 127 9.67 0.42 -11.48
N ASP A 128 9.93 1.34 -12.38
CA ASP A 128 9.97 1.08 -13.84
C ASP A 128 8.71 0.35 -14.34
N GLY A 129 7.55 0.68 -13.76
CA GLY A 129 6.25 0.08 -14.09
C GLY A 129 5.98 -1.28 -13.44
N VAL A 130 6.89 -1.82 -12.64
CA VAL A 130 6.74 -3.08 -11.90
C VAL A 130 6.40 -2.79 -10.44
N LEU A 131 5.37 -3.46 -9.90
CA LEU A 131 5.01 -3.36 -8.49
C LEU A 131 6.19 -3.86 -7.62
N ALA A 132 6.79 -2.95 -6.85
CA ALA A 132 7.91 -3.24 -5.97
C ALA A 132 7.47 -3.41 -4.52
N ASP A 133 6.44 -2.66 -4.08
CA ASP A 133 5.93 -2.71 -2.71
C ASP A 133 4.44 -2.34 -2.67
N SER A 134 3.73 -2.87 -1.65
CA SER A 134 2.32 -2.54 -1.38
C SER A 134 2.08 -2.54 0.12
N ALA A 135 1.73 -1.39 0.67
CA ALA A 135 1.50 -1.20 2.09
C ALA A 135 0.09 -0.68 2.37
N LEU A 136 -0.59 -1.26 3.38
CA LEU A 136 -1.84 -0.71 3.91
C LEU A 136 -1.51 0.60 4.63
N THR A 137 -2.03 1.71 4.13
CA THR A 137 -1.75 3.07 4.65
C THR A 137 -2.90 3.67 5.41
N ASP A 138 -4.15 3.24 5.12
CA ASP A 138 -5.33 3.74 5.81
C ASP A 138 -6.44 2.69 5.86
N GLU A 139 -7.29 2.77 6.89
CA GLU A 139 -8.47 1.93 7.05
C GLU A 139 -9.63 2.82 7.53
N ARG A 140 -10.74 2.80 6.80
CA ARG A 140 -11.91 3.63 7.09
C ARG A 140 -13.17 2.78 7.14
N VAL A 141 -13.89 2.85 8.27
CA VAL A 141 -15.22 2.26 8.36
C VAL A 141 -16.21 3.09 7.55
N LYS A 142 -16.79 2.50 6.52
CA LYS A 142 -17.81 3.12 5.64
C LYS A 142 -19.22 2.92 6.19
N THR A 143 -19.48 1.75 6.73
CA THR A 143 -20.77 1.39 7.33
C THR A 143 -20.52 0.46 8.50
N ASP A 144 -21.09 0.77 9.67
CA ASP A 144 -21.00 -0.08 10.84
C ASP A 144 -21.78 -1.38 10.67
N ALA A 145 -21.29 -2.47 11.26
CA ALA A 145 -22.00 -3.71 11.35
C ALA A 145 -23.17 -3.57 12.34
N VAL A 146 -24.30 -4.21 12.01
CA VAL A 146 -25.48 -4.26 12.91
C VAL A 146 -25.59 -5.65 13.51
N SER A 147 -25.48 -5.74 14.83
CA SER A 147 -25.54 -7.03 15.55
C SER A 147 -26.90 -7.73 15.36
N ARG A 148 -26.84 -9.04 15.17
CA ARG A 148 -28.00 -9.93 15.23
C ARG A 148 -28.41 -10.09 16.68
N ILE A 149 -29.70 -9.91 17.01
CA ILE A 149 -30.22 -10.12 18.35
C ILE A 149 -31.06 -11.38 18.38
N VAL A 150 -30.70 -12.33 19.27
CA VAL A 150 -31.41 -13.57 19.51
C VAL A 150 -31.95 -13.61 20.92
N LYS A 151 -33.27 -13.69 21.07
CA LYS A 151 -33.93 -13.90 22.38
C LYS A 151 -33.95 -15.37 22.71
N VAL A 152 -33.41 -15.74 23.89
CA VAL A 152 -33.33 -17.11 24.38
C VAL A 152 -34.25 -17.28 25.59
N GLY A 153 -35.06 -18.31 25.58
CA GLY A 153 -35.99 -18.61 26.68
C GLY A 153 -35.29 -19.20 27.90
N THR A 154 -35.70 -18.73 29.10
CA THR A 154 -35.22 -19.21 30.39
C THR A 154 -36.28 -19.91 31.23
N LYS A 155 -37.58 -19.84 30.84
CA LYS A 155 -38.70 -20.45 31.55
C LYS A 155 -38.56 -21.95 31.59
N ALA A 156 -38.66 -22.55 32.79
CA ALA A 156 -38.65 -24.00 32.93
C ALA A 156 -39.93 -24.62 32.31
N LYS A 157 -39.76 -25.72 31.57
CA LYS A 157 -40.92 -26.49 31.12
C LYS A 157 -41.63 -27.10 32.34
N PRO A 158 -42.99 -27.07 32.37
CA PRO A 158 -43.73 -27.80 33.41
C PRO A 158 -43.36 -29.27 33.31
N LEU A 159 -43.13 -29.90 34.45
CA LEU A 159 -42.95 -31.35 34.54
C LEU A 159 -44.23 -32.03 34.05
N PRO A 160 -44.14 -33.12 33.32
CA PRO A 160 -45.31 -33.94 32.98
C PRO A 160 -45.96 -34.37 34.31
N LYS A 161 -47.26 -34.16 34.43
CA LYS A 161 -48.01 -34.73 35.55
C LYS A 161 -47.88 -36.24 35.45
N THR A 162 -47.08 -36.87 36.30
CA THR A 162 -47.12 -38.33 36.50
C THR A 162 -48.48 -38.64 37.11
N LEU A 163 -49.31 -39.35 36.38
CA LEU A 163 -50.49 -39.95 36.92
C LEU A 163 -50.04 -40.97 38.00
N PRO A 164 -50.60 -40.91 39.21
CA PRO A 164 -50.30 -41.93 40.18
C PRO A 164 -50.88 -43.26 39.67
N THR A 165 -50.02 -44.21 39.39
CA THR A 165 -50.38 -45.55 39.14
C THR A 165 -50.66 -46.20 40.51
N SER A 166 -51.88 -46.03 41.03
CA SER A 166 -52.43 -46.87 42.05
C SER A 166 -53.37 -47.89 41.38
N ALA A 167 -52.80 -48.99 40.95
CA ALA A 167 -53.58 -50.18 40.72
C ALA A 167 -53.88 -50.81 42.14
N PRO A 168 -55.10 -51.01 42.53
CA PRO A 168 -55.35 -51.78 43.69
C PRO A 168 -54.98 -53.24 43.42
N MET A 169 -54.08 -53.82 44.23
CA MET A 169 -53.89 -55.28 44.26
C MET A 169 -55.16 -55.86 44.87
N GLY A 170 -55.91 -56.60 43.99
CA GLY A 170 -56.98 -57.45 44.46
C GLY A 170 -56.40 -58.66 45.19
N GLU A 171 -56.84 -58.81 46.39
CA GLU A 171 -56.66 -60.08 47.13
C GLU A 171 -57.36 -61.24 46.43
N LEU A 172 -56.69 -62.41 46.38
CA LEU A 172 -57.24 -63.73 46.61
C LEU A 172 -56.18 -64.56 47.28
#